data_c5d23622c9bd704c355d4a6496cbdd93
#
_entry.id   c5d23622c9bd704c355d4a6496cbdd93
#
_cell.length_a   1.000
_cell.length_b   1.000
_cell.length_c   1.000
_cell.angle_alpha   90.00
_cell.angle_beta   90.00
_cell.angle_gamma   90.00
#
_symmetry.space_group_name_H-M   'P 1'
#
loop_
_entity.id
_entity.type
_entity.pdbx_description
1 polymer ?
#
loop_
_entity_poly.entity_id
_entity_poly.type
_entity_poly.pdbx_seq_one_letter_code
_entity_poly.pdbx_strand_id
1 'polypeptide(L)'
;MIAIPIPWNRSKWTRMSFASTLYLHPILELLLANIPTEWRAEVRLGLQEALVNAAKHGNKLDPNKTIIVQFLITDREYSWIITDEGTGFVPECSCHHSLQEHIPPEEAENGRGLCILHEVFDRVHWNREGTQLTVAKSVKKNHRKQSLVN
;
A
#
# COMPACT_ATOMS: atom_id res chain seq x y z
N MET A 1 -15.05 24.58 -30.03
CA MET A 1 -15.16 24.11 -28.63
C MET A 1 -13.79 24.07 -28.03
N ILE A 2 -13.49 25.00 -27.15
CA ILE A 2 -12.20 25.05 -26.46
C ILE A 2 -12.33 24.16 -25.23
N ALA A 3 -11.66 23.01 -25.22
CA ALA A 3 -11.54 22.24 -24.04
C ALA A 3 -10.62 23.01 -23.06
N ILE A 4 -11.20 23.61 -22.06
CA ILE A 4 -10.44 24.16 -20.95
C ILE A 4 -9.82 22.98 -20.22
N PRO A 5 -8.48 22.84 -20.19
CA PRO A 5 -7.88 21.81 -19.35
C PRO A 5 -8.30 22.09 -17.91
N ILE A 6 -9.05 21.18 -17.36
CA ILE A 6 -9.33 21.19 -15.91
C ILE A 6 -7.97 21.17 -15.24
N PRO A 7 -7.62 22.17 -14.44
CA PRO A 7 -6.34 22.14 -13.75
C PRO A 7 -6.27 20.88 -12.90
N TRP A 8 -5.33 20.02 -13.21
CA TRP A 8 -5.02 18.75 -12.51
C TRP A 8 -4.62 18.97 -11.05
N ASN A 9 -4.80 20.16 -10.55
CA ASN A 9 -4.31 20.59 -9.25
C ASN A 9 -5.39 20.53 -8.17
N ARG A 10 -6.18 19.48 -8.17
CA ARG A 10 -6.94 19.11 -6.98
C ARG A 10 -6.55 17.70 -6.59
N SER A 11 -5.51 17.60 -5.81
CA SER A 11 -5.19 16.43 -5.02
C SER A 11 -6.39 16.08 -4.15
N LYS A 12 -7.29 15.32 -4.72
CA LYS A 12 -8.50 14.89 -4.04
C LYS A 12 -8.30 13.45 -3.58
N TRP A 13 -8.29 13.27 -2.27
CA TRP A 13 -8.32 11.95 -1.69
C TRP A 13 -9.63 11.25 -2.06
N THR A 14 -9.52 10.08 -2.61
CA THR A 14 -10.66 9.18 -2.81
C THR A 14 -10.70 8.22 -1.64
N ARG A 15 -11.90 7.96 -1.13
CA ARG A 15 -12.10 7.10 0.04
C ARG A 15 -13.05 5.98 -0.27
N MET A 16 -12.71 4.79 0.17
CA MET A 16 -13.60 3.63 0.21
C MET A 16 -13.56 2.97 1.57
N SER A 17 -14.63 2.30 1.97
CA SER A 17 -14.69 1.48 3.17
C SER A 17 -15.42 0.18 2.89
N PHE A 18 -14.99 -0.87 3.55
CA PHE A 18 -15.57 -2.20 3.41
C PHE A 18 -15.38 -3.00 4.69
N ALA A 19 -16.23 -4.02 4.90
CA ALA A 19 -16.11 -4.92 6.04
C ALA A 19 -14.82 -5.73 5.93
N SER A 20 -14.22 -6.08 7.07
CA SER A 20 -13.04 -6.94 7.12
C SER A 20 -13.27 -8.24 6.38
N THR A 21 -12.43 -8.51 5.40
CA THR A 21 -12.50 -9.69 4.54
C THR A 21 -11.13 -10.02 3.98
N LEU A 22 -10.93 -11.29 3.64
CA LEU A 22 -9.78 -11.73 2.83
C LEU A 22 -10.14 -11.87 1.35
N TYR A 23 -11.39 -11.65 0.98
CA TYR A 23 -11.82 -11.57 -0.41
C TYR A 23 -11.56 -10.16 -0.97
N LEU A 24 -10.32 -9.93 -1.34
CA LEU A 24 -9.79 -8.61 -1.68
C LEU A 24 -9.76 -8.30 -3.18
N HIS A 25 -10.04 -9.28 -4.03
CA HIS A 25 -9.95 -9.09 -5.48
C HIS A 25 -10.74 -7.90 -6.02
N PRO A 26 -12.03 -7.70 -5.68
CA PRO A 26 -12.78 -6.54 -6.16
C PRO A 26 -12.20 -5.20 -5.69
N ILE A 27 -11.70 -5.17 -4.46
CA ILE A 27 -11.10 -3.97 -3.88
C ILE A 27 -9.80 -3.62 -4.57
N LEU A 28 -8.94 -4.62 -4.79
CA LEU A 28 -7.69 -4.46 -5.50
C LEU A 28 -7.91 -3.97 -6.94
N GLU A 29 -8.90 -4.50 -7.64
CA GLU A 29 -9.24 -4.04 -9.00
C GLU A 29 -9.60 -2.55 -9.02
N LEU A 30 -10.36 -2.08 -8.03
CA LEU A 30 -10.70 -0.66 -7.90
C LEU A 30 -9.48 0.21 -7.60
N LEU A 31 -8.61 -0.25 -6.69
CA LEU A 31 -7.41 0.49 -6.30
C LEU A 31 -6.35 0.54 -7.41
N LEU A 32 -6.35 -0.44 -8.30
CA LEU A 32 -5.38 -0.54 -9.38
C LEU A 32 -5.85 0.06 -10.71
N ALA A 33 -7.10 0.50 -10.81
CA ALA A 33 -7.70 0.96 -12.06
C ALA A 33 -6.90 2.08 -12.75
N ASN A 34 -6.29 2.97 -11.99
CA ASN A 34 -5.52 4.11 -12.50
C ASN A 34 -4.00 3.95 -12.33
N ILE A 35 -3.54 2.75 -12.01
CA ILE A 35 -2.11 2.47 -11.86
C ILE A 35 -1.53 2.08 -13.22
N PRO A 36 -0.34 2.61 -13.58
CA PRO A 36 0.34 2.22 -14.81
C PRO A 36 0.51 0.70 -14.90
N THR A 37 0.33 0.15 -16.09
CA THR A 37 0.37 -1.30 -16.33
C THR A 37 1.67 -1.94 -15.85
N GLU A 38 2.80 -1.26 -16.05
CA GLU A 38 4.12 -1.73 -15.61
C GLU A 38 4.29 -1.84 -14.09
N TRP A 39 3.42 -1.17 -13.31
CA TRP A 39 3.47 -1.21 -11.86
C TRP A 39 2.39 -2.07 -11.21
N ARG A 40 1.39 -2.48 -11.99
CA ARG A 40 0.21 -3.16 -11.45
C ARG A 40 0.52 -4.40 -10.64
N ALA A 41 1.35 -5.29 -11.16
CA ALA A 41 1.67 -6.54 -10.48
C ALA A 41 2.37 -6.29 -9.14
N GLU A 42 3.31 -5.39 -9.11
CA GLU A 42 4.07 -5.02 -7.92
C GLU A 42 3.20 -4.30 -6.89
N VAL A 43 2.46 -3.28 -7.30
CA VAL A 43 1.56 -2.52 -6.42
C VAL A 43 0.43 -3.40 -5.91
N ARG A 44 -0.11 -4.31 -6.75
CA ARG A 44 -1.10 -5.29 -6.32
C ARG A 44 -0.59 -6.14 -5.16
N LEU A 45 0.63 -6.66 -5.27
CA LEU A 45 1.23 -7.45 -4.21
C LEU A 45 1.37 -6.64 -2.92
N GLY A 46 1.89 -5.44 -2.99
CA GLY A 46 2.04 -4.57 -1.82
C GLY A 46 0.72 -4.18 -1.17
N LEU A 47 -0.29 -3.80 -1.95
CA LEU A 47 -1.61 -3.46 -1.43
C LEU A 47 -2.32 -4.69 -0.84
N GLN A 48 -2.17 -5.85 -1.45
CA GLN A 48 -2.72 -7.09 -0.91
C GLN A 48 -2.15 -7.39 0.48
N GLU A 49 -0.84 -7.30 0.66
CA GLU A 49 -0.20 -7.47 1.97
C GLU A 49 -0.70 -6.46 2.99
N ALA A 50 -0.82 -5.19 2.61
CA ALA A 50 -1.32 -4.14 3.49
C ALA A 50 -2.77 -4.39 3.93
N LEU A 51 -3.63 -4.79 3.01
CA LEU A 51 -5.04 -5.09 3.28
C LEU A 51 -5.23 -6.37 4.09
N VAL A 52 -4.44 -7.41 3.82
CA VAL A 52 -4.43 -8.63 4.63
C VAL A 52 -4.00 -8.32 6.07
N ASN A 53 -2.99 -7.50 6.25
CA ASN A 53 -2.55 -7.07 7.57
C ASN A 53 -3.66 -6.31 8.32
N ALA A 54 -4.36 -5.41 7.66
CA ALA A 54 -5.48 -4.68 8.25
C ALA A 54 -6.64 -5.60 8.64
N ALA A 55 -7.03 -6.52 7.76
CA ALA A 55 -8.13 -7.44 8.00
C ALA A 55 -7.80 -8.50 9.05
N LYS A 56 -6.65 -9.15 8.92
CA LYS A 56 -6.27 -10.31 9.73
C LYS A 56 -5.65 -9.90 11.07
N HIS A 57 -4.67 -9.00 11.03
CA HIS A 57 -3.93 -8.61 12.23
C HIS A 57 -4.53 -7.39 12.93
N GLY A 58 -5.05 -6.43 12.19
CA GLY A 58 -5.74 -5.27 12.73
C GLY A 58 -7.11 -5.64 13.29
N ASN A 59 -8.04 -5.95 12.42
CA ASN A 59 -9.44 -6.22 12.77
C ASN A 59 -9.71 -7.64 13.27
N LYS A 60 -8.73 -8.52 13.31
CA LYS A 60 -8.87 -9.92 13.73
C LYS A 60 -9.96 -10.69 12.97
N LEU A 61 -10.16 -10.36 11.68
CA LEU A 61 -11.19 -10.91 10.82
C LEU A 61 -12.63 -10.70 11.33
N ASP A 62 -12.84 -9.70 12.18
CA ASP A 62 -14.17 -9.36 12.68
C ASP A 62 -14.99 -8.70 11.56
N PRO A 63 -16.09 -9.35 11.08
CA PRO A 63 -16.90 -8.81 9.99
C PRO A 63 -17.68 -7.55 10.37
N ASN A 64 -17.78 -7.23 11.66
CA ASN A 64 -18.40 -5.99 12.15
C ASN A 64 -17.44 -4.80 12.15
N LYS A 65 -16.16 -5.04 11.93
CA LYS A 65 -15.16 -3.98 11.78
C LYS A 65 -14.90 -3.67 10.33
N THR A 66 -14.56 -2.43 10.05
CA THR A 66 -14.31 -1.96 8.70
C THR A 66 -12.84 -1.65 8.46
N ILE A 67 -12.47 -1.71 7.19
CA ILE A 67 -11.22 -1.19 6.68
C ILE A 67 -11.55 0.03 5.83
N ILE A 68 -10.81 1.10 6.02
CA ILE A 68 -10.91 2.32 5.23
C ILE A 68 -9.65 2.46 4.41
N VAL A 69 -9.81 2.66 3.12
CA VAL A 69 -8.70 2.97 2.21
C VAL A 69 -8.95 4.36 1.62
N GLN A 70 -7.98 5.22 1.79
CA GLN A 70 -7.92 6.51 1.11
C GLN A 70 -6.76 6.46 0.13
N PHE A 71 -6.95 6.98 -1.07
CA PHE A 71 -5.87 7.04 -2.04
C PHE A 71 -5.83 8.38 -2.77
N LEU A 72 -4.63 8.77 -3.13
CA LEU A 72 -4.33 10.01 -3.81
C LEU A 72 -3.34 9.73 -4.94
N ILE A 73 -3.66 10.23 -6.12
CA ILE A 73 -2.78 10.17 -7.27
C ILE A 73 -2.38 11.59 -7.64
N THR A 74 -1.10 11.84 -7.66
CA THR A 74 -0.50 13.09 -8.14
C THR A 74 0.44 12.80 -9.30
N ASP A 75 0.99 13.84 -9.91
CA ASP A 75 2.05 13.70 -10.93
C ASP A 75 3.38 13.22 -10.37
N ARG A 76 3.53 13.21 -9.05
CA ARG A 76 4.77 12.85 -8.35
C ARG A 76 4.69 11.52 -7.62
N GLU A 77 3.50 11.15 -7.14
CA GLU A 77 3.37 10.08 -6.17
C GLU A 77 1.97 9.48 -6.19
N TYR A 78 1.91 8.18 -6.00
CA TYR A 78 0.69 7.42 -5.69
C TYR A 78 0.73 7.06 -4.21
N SER A 79 -0.30 7.44 -3.46
CA SER A 79 -0.35 7.25 -2.01
C SER A 79 -1.62 6.56 -1.58
N TRP A 80 -1.51 5.65 -0.63
CA TRP A 80 -2.63 4.96 0.00
C TRP A 80 -2.51 5.05 1.50
N ILE A 81 -3.62 5.29 2.17
CA ILE A 81 -3.76 5.24 3.62
C ILE A 81 -4.77 4.17 3.95
N ILE A 82 -4.36 3.16 4.69
CA ILE A 82 -5.17 2.01 5.07
C ILE A 82 -5.37 2.06 6.57
N THR A 83 -6.62 2.13 7.01
CA THR A 83 -6.99 2.26 8.42
C THR A 83 -7.86 1.07 8.82
N ASP A 84 -7.51 0.43 9.92
CA ASP A 84 -8.30 -0.60 10.56
C ASP A 84 -8.88 -0.13 11.91
N GLU A 85 -9.80 -0.88 12.47
CA GLU A 85 -10.44 -0.61 13.77
C GLU A 85 -9.88 -1.50 14.89
N GLY A 86 -8.67 -2.01 14.70
CA GLY A 86 -8.00 -2.85 15.69
C GLY A 86 -7.40 -2.07 16.85
N THR A 87 -6.68 -2.79 17.68
CA THR A 87 -5.97 -2.21 18.84
C THR A 87 -4.57 -1.70 18.49
N GLY A 88 -4.19 -1.83 17.23
CA GLY A 88 -2.86 -1.47 16.74
C GLY A 88 -1.85 -2.59 16.85
N PHE A 89 -0.82 -2.51 16.05
CA PHE A 89 0.29 -3.43 16.13
C PHE A 89 1.61 -2.68 15.94
N VAL A 90 2.68 -3.22 16.50
CA VAL A 90 4.02 -2.66 16.34
C VAL A 90 4.70 -3.41 15.18
N PRO A 91 5.00 -2.74 14.06
CA PRO A 91 5.69 -3.38 12.97
C PRO A 91 7.15 -3.62 13.34
N GLU A 92 7.51 -4.87 13.57
CA GLU A 92 8.90 -5.28 13.69
C GLU A 92 9.38 -5.76 12.31
N CYS A 93 10.16 -4.95 11.64
CA CYS A 93 10.77 -5.33 10.37
C CYS A 93 12.09 -6.07 10.65
N SER A 94 12.06 -7.37 10.51
CA SER A 94 13.27 -8.22 10.56
C SER A 94 13.88 -8.45 9.16
N CYS A 95 13.62 -7.56 8.21
CA CYS A 95 14.12 -7.68 6.84
C CYS A 95 15.65 -7.71 6.73
N HIS A 96 16.36 -7.36 7.77
CA HIS A 96 17.83 -7.37 7.84
C HIS A 96 18.43 -8.62 8.48
N HIS A 97 17.61 -9.54 8.96
CA HIS A 97 18.10 -10.77 9.57
C HIS A 97 18.00 -11.95 8.58
N SER A 98 18.96 -11.99 7.67
CA SER A 98 19.11 -13.09 6.71
C SER A 98 19.53 -14.44 7.32
N LEU A 99 19.60 -14.57 8.63
CA LEU A 99 20.20 -15.72 9.31
C LEU A 99 19.43 -16.21 10.54
N GLN A 100 18.09 -16.15 10.54
CA GLN A 100 17.35 -16.75 11.64
C GLN A 100 16.61 -18.00 11.19
N GLU A 101 17.25 -19.11 11.44
CA GLU A 101 16.79 -20.47 11.13
C GLU A 101 15.60 -20.95 11.97
N HIS A 102 15.02 -20.14 12.86
CA HIS A 102 14.00 -20.60 13.81
C HIS A 102 12.92 -19.53 14.10
N ILE A 103 12.33 -18.93 13.06
CA ILE A 103 11.14 -18.10 13.24
C ILE A 103 9.91 -19.01 13.15
N PRO A 104 8.97 -18.98 14.12
CA PRO A 104 7.71 -19.70 14.00
C PRO A 104 6.97 -19.32 12.72
N PRO A 105 6.27 -20.25 12.05
CA PRO A 105 5.61 -19.98 10.77
C PRO A 105 4.67 -18.78 10.77
N GLU A 106 4.01 -18.52 11.89
CA GLU A 106 3.10 -17.37 12.04
C GLU A 106 3.83 -16.03 12.07
N GLU A 107 4.99 -15.97 12.72
CA GLU A 107 5.83 -14.77 12.74
C GLU A 107 6.57 -14.57 11.41
N ALA A 108 6.90 -15.65 10.71
CA ALA A 108 7.53 -15.59 9.39
C ALA A 108 6.61 -15.00 8.32
N GLU A 109 5.30 -15.26 8.38
CA GLU A 109 4.33 -14.63 7.49
C GLU A 109 4.26 -13.13 7.70
N ASN A 110 4.24 -12.67 8.94
CA ASN A 110 4.21 -11.25 9.28
C ASN A 110 5.49 -10.51 8.83
N GLY A 111 6.65 -11.13 9.00
CA GLY A 111 7.93 -10.58 8.57
C GLY A 111 8.04 -10.43 7.05
N ARG A 112 7.50 -11.36 6.28
CA ARG A 112 7.50 -11.31 4.81
C ARG A 112 6.61 -10.20 4.29
N GLY A 113 5.43 -10.00 4.86
CA GLY A 113 4.52 -8.93 4.47
C GLY A 113 5.15 -7.55 4.60
N LEU A 114 5.83 -7.29 5.71
CA LEU A 114 6.54 -6.02 5.93
C LEU A 114 7.69 -5.83 4.94
N CYS A 115 8.46 -6.88 4.64
CA CYS A 115 9.50 -6.82 3.63
C CYS A 115 8.94 -6.48 2.24
N ILE A 116 7.82 -7.08 1.86
CA ILE A 116 7.14 -6.80 0.60
C ILE A 116 6.71 -5.33 0.53
N LEU A 117 6.15 -4.78 1.60
CA LEU A 117 5.76 -3.37 1.65
C LEU A 117 6.96 -2.45 1.40
N HIS A 118 8.10 -2.72 2.04
CA HIS A 118 9.31 -1.91 1.86
C HIS A 118 9.97 -2.10 0.49
N GLU A 119 9.81 -3.25 -0.15
CA GLU A 119 10.30 -3.48 -1.51
C GLU A 119 9.44 -2.79 -2.56
N VAL A 120 8.11 -2.82 -2.38
CA VAL A 120 7.16 -2.27 -3.35
C VAL A 120 7.06 -0.76 -3.26
N PHE A 121 6.99 -0.22 -2.04
CA PHE A 121 6.72 1.19 -1.82
C PHE A 121 7.98 1.96 -1.42
N ASP A 122 8.08 3.19 -1.90
CA ASP A 122 9.19 4.09 -1.56
C ASP A 122 9.04 4.67 -0.15
N ARG A 123 7.82 4.75 0.35
CA ARG A 123 7.52 5.20 1.70
C ARG A 123 6.51 4.26 2.36
N VAL A 124 6.83 3.83 3.57
CA VAL A 124 5.98 2.99 4.43
C VAL A 124 5.99 3.59 5.82
N HIS A 125 4.84 4.01 6.30
CA HIS A 125 4.72 4.68 7.59
C HIS A 125 3.47 4.23 8.34
N TRP A 126 3.64 3.85 9.61
CA TRP A 126 2.56 3.55 10.53
C TRP A 126 2.30 4.74 11.44
N ASN A 127 1.02 5.00 11.77
CA ASN A 127 0.72 5.96 12.81
C ASN A 127 1.19 5.43 14.18
N ARG A 128 1.14 6.29 15.18
CA ARG A 128 1.62 5.95 16.53
C ARG A 128 0.84 4.79 17.15
N GLU A 129 -0.45 4.71 16.89
CA GLU A 129 -1.34 3.67 17.39
C GLU A 129 -1.19 2.33 16.66
N GLY A 130 -0.55 2.31 15.50
CA GLY A 130 -0.38 1.11 14.69
C GLY A 130 -1.66 0.63 13.99
N THR A 131 -2.63 1.52 13.80
CA THR A 131 -3.93 1.25 13.16
C THR A 131 -4.07 1.86 11.78
N GLN A 132 -3.11 2.66 11.36
CA GLN A 132 -3.11 3.34 10.07
C GLN A 132 -1.75 3.21 9.41
N LEU A 133 -1.76 2.64 8.21
CA LEU A 133 -0.60 2.49 7.37
C LEU A 133 -0.68 3.45 6.19
N THR A 134 0.36 4.25 5.99
CA THR A 134 0.55 5.05 4.79
C THR A 134 1.64 4.43 3.94
N VAL A 135 1.33 4.15 2.69
CA VAL A 135 2.30 3.68 1.69
C VAL A 135 2.26 4.59 0.48
N ALA A 136 3.40 4.80 -0.13
CA ALA A 136 3.51 5.65 -1.32
C ALA A 136 4.55 5.11 -2.29
N LYS A 137 4.25 5.29 -3.59
CA LYS A 137 5.16 4.97 -4.68
C LYS A 137 5.42 6.22 -5.50
N SER A 138 6.67 6.61 -5.60
CA SER A 138 7.09 7.80 -6.32
C SER A 138 7.17 7.56 -7.82
N VAL A 139 6.67 8.52 -8.59
CA VAL A 139 6.87 8.56 -10.02
C VAL A 139 8.28 9.07 -10.28
N LYS A 140 9.23 8.16 -10.49
CA LYS A 140 10.58 8.52 -10.87
C LYS A 140 10.56 9.05 -12.30
N LYS A 141 10.79 10.35 -12.49
CA LYS A 141 11.14 10.88 -13.80
C LYS A 141 12.42 10.19 -14.24
N ASN A 142 12.35 9.41 -15.31
CA ASN A 142 13.54 8.83 -15.91
C ASN A 142 14.45 9.92 -16.46
N HIS A 143 15.34 10.46 -15.63
CA HIS A 143 16.47 11.29 -16.07
C HIS A 143 17.65 10.44 -16.59
N ARG A 144 17.41 9.17 -16.96
CA ARG A 144 18.41 8.31 -17.55
C ARG A 144 18.06 8.02 -19.01
N LYS A 145 18.27 8.99 -19.89
CA LYS A 145 18.60 8.77 -21.32
C LYS A 145 18.87 10.09 -22.03
N GLN A 146 19.83 10.85 -21.55
CA GLN A 146 20.42 11.91 -22.36
C GLN A 146 21.91 12.11 -22.04
N SER A 147 22.66 11.06 -22.02
CA SER A 147 24.10 11.17 -22.12
C SER A 147 24.65 9.85 -22.59
N LEU A 148 24.64 9.64 -23.86
CA LEU A 148 25.56 8.76 -24.58
C LEU A 148 25.15 8.73 -26.05
N VAL A 149 25.30 9.86 -26.74
CA VAL A 149 25.63 9.89 -28.17
C VAL A 149 26.64 11.01 -28.34
N ASN A 150 27.87 10.64 -28.32
CA ASN A 150 28.96 11.27 -29.05
C ASN A 150 29.70 10.17 -29.75
#